data_042c2d179ffc24060c73701419ccd6a2
#
_entry.id   042c2d179ffc24060c73701419ccd6a2
#
_cell.length_a   1.000
_cell.length_b   1.000
_cell.length_c   1.000
_cell.angle_alpha   90.00
_cell.angle_beta   90.00
_cell.angle_gamma   90.00
#
_symmetry.space_group_name_H-M   'P 1'
#
loop_
_entity.id
_entity.type
_entity.pdbx_description
1 polymer ?
#
loop_
_entity_poly.entity_id
_entity_poly.type
_entity_poly.pdbx_seq_one_letter_code
_entity_poly.pdbx_strand_id
1 'polypeptide(L)'
;MMPINQLISLLQPENVQVDSFNFKLHSKVTVAILLLSSLLACHGQFFSEPIQCTDIPGVSKQVVDSYCWTHQIYLVTSKTAGHDGRDYAYPGVTAERSDVNDKRFLSYYPWVSLVLFLQALCFVLPNYLWKTILGDNISSLMQHNLKSSGSESVQRNIELDRLAKEWSNSRGAYGHLAVAYLACEALNLVNVVGQMFLIDRFLGHTFWTFGSDIIENSMMPAEVRVDVLSEVFPKMSKCSYWKYGPSGQIDQLDTLCNLPINFLNEKVYIVLWFWLVCLASMTTLYLAYLLTVILVPSLQIKIISSKLPRPANKDNVSFAVHSKKLNGVERLGDWLVLNMLFSNLDKWTNGQIVERMNQVLA
;
A
#
# COMPACT_ATOMS: atom_id res chain seq x y z
N MET A 1 -6.22 11.55 -16.38
CA MET A 1 -5.46 12.13 -15.23
C MET A 1 -6.45 12.46 -14.15
N MET A 2 -6.36 11.82 -12.98
CA MET A 2 -7.18 12.24 -11.82
C MET A 2 -6.78 13.67 -11.45
N PRO A 3 -7.73 14.61 -11.28
CA PRO A 3 -7.40 15.93 -10.81
C PRO A 3 -6.85 15.85 -9.38
N ILE A 4 -5.80 16.62 -9.09
CA ILE A 4 -5.12 16.67 -7.78
C ILE A 4 -6.11 16.86 -6.63
N ASN A 5 -7.20 17.60 -6.85
CA ASN A 5 -8.28 17.80 -5.88
C ASN A 5 -8.98 16.49 -5.46
N GLN A 6 -9.07 15.48 -6.33
CA GLN A 6 -9.61 14.16 -5.97
C GLN A 6 -8.62 13.37 -5.11
N LEU A 7 -7.31 13.52 -5.34
CA LEU A 7 -6.28 12.90 -4.50
C LEU A 7 -6.29 13.51 -3.08
N ILE A 8 -6.47 14.83 -2.97
CA ILE A 8 -6.57 15.54 -1.69
C ILE A 8 -7.85 15.14 -0.94
N SER A 9 -8.98 14.97 -1.65
CA SER A 9 -10.24 14.55 -1.03
C SER A 9 -10.19 13.14 -0.43
N LEU A 10 -9.35 12.25 -0.97
CA LEU A 10 -9.12 10.91 -0.41
C LEU A 10 -8.42 10.93 0.96
N LEU A 11 -7.67 12.00 1.26
CA LEU A 11 -6.98 12.19 2.54
C LEU A 11 -7.85 12.92 3.58
N GLN A 12 -8.97 13.53 3.17
CA GLN A 12 -9.89 14.22 4.10
C GLN A 12 -10.69 13.21 4.93
N PRO A 13 -10.99 13.50 6.22
CA PRO A 13 -11.86 12.68 7.03
C PRO A 13 -13.27 12.67 6.42
N GLU A 14 -13.75 11.49 6.08
CA GLU A 14 -15.12 11.32 5.57
C GLU A 14 -16.13 11.46 6.71
N ASN A 15 -17.20 12.22 6.49
CA ASN A 15 -18.31 12.33 7.42
C ASN A 15 -19.06 10.99 7.62
N VAL A 16 -18.93 10.07 6.66
CA VAL A 16 -19.54 8.74 6.69
C VAL A 16 -18.46 7.68 6.53
N GLN A 17 -18.38 6.73 7.47
CA GLN A 17 -17.42 5.63 7.40
C GLN A 17 -17.97 4.50 6.51
N VAL A 18 -17.61 4.53 5.25
CA VAL A 18 -17.93 3.48 4.28
C VAL A 18 -16.75 2.52 4.13
N ASP A 19 -15.54 3.01 4.38
CA ASP A 19 -14.30 2.27 4.25
C ASP A 19 -14.05 1.38 5.46
N SER A 20 -13.71 0.11 5.21
CA SER A 20 -13.17 -0.77 6.25
C SER A 20 -11.82 -0.25 6.77
N PHE A 21 -11.41 -0.74 7.93
CA PHE A 21 -10.06 -0.46 8.44
C PHE A 21 -8.98 -0.88 7.44
N ASN A 22 -9.16 -2.05 6.78
CA ASN A 22 -8.24 -2.55 5.77
C ASN A 22 -8.13 -1.60 4.56
N PHE A 23 -9.26 -1.11 4.02
CA PHE A 23 -9.23 -0.10 2.94
C PHE A 23 -8.47 1.17 3.36
N LYS A 24 -8.66 1.65 4.59
CA LYS A 24 -7.94 2.83 5.09
C LYS A 24 -6.44 2.61 5.18
N LEU A 25 -5.99 1.42 5.57
CA LEU A 25 -4.57 1.07 5.59
C LEU A 25 -3.98 1.12 4.19
N HIS A 26 -4.64 0.51 3.20
CA HIS A 26 -4.17 0.49 1.81
C HIS A 26 -4.22 1.88 1.16
N SER A 27 -5.38 2.55 1.19
CA SER A 27 -5.63 3.77 0.40
C SER A 27 -5.17 5.07 1.07
N LYS A 28 -5.00 5.10 2.39
CA LYS A 28 -4.56 6.31 3.11
C LYS A 28 -3.15 6.16 3.67
N VAL A 29 -2.93 5.17 4.52
CA VAL A 29 -1.64 5.03 5.23
C VAL A 29 -0.52 4.63 4.26
N THR A 30 -0.72 3.58 3.44
CA THR A 30 0.29 3.13 2.49
C THR A 30 0.56 4.19 1.42
N VAL A 31 -0.48 4.87 0.93
CA VAL A 31 -0.34 5.97 -0.03
C VAL A 31 0.47 7.12 0.58
N ALA A 32 0.21 7.50 1.83
CA ALA A 32 0.97 8.55 2.51
C ALA A 32 2.45 8.17 2.67
N ILE A 33 2.75 6.92 3.06
CA ILE A 33 4.12 6.41 3.17
C ILE A 33 4.83 6.47 1.81
N LEU A 34 4.18 5.98 0.74
CA LEU A 34 4.77 5.94 -0.60
C LEU A 34 4.98 7.34 -1.19
N LEU A 35 4.01 8.25 -1.01
CA LEU A 35 4.15 9.64 -1.48
C LEU A 35 5.25 10.39 -0.72
N LEU A 36 5.34 10.21 0.60
CA LEU A 36 6.42 10.79 1.40
C LEU A 36 7.78 10.25 0.95
N SER A 37 7.88 8.93 0.76
CA SER A 37 9.11 8.28 0.28
C SER A 37 9.49 8.76 -1.12
N SER A 38 8.51 8.91 -2.03
CA SER A 38 8.71 9.45 -3.38
C SER A 38 9.22 10.89 -3.35
N LEU A 39 8.64 11.74 -2.49
CA LEU A 39 9.08 13.14 -2.33
C LEU A 39 10.51 13.22 -1.77
N LEU A 40 10.84 12.39 -0.78
CA LEU A 40 12.20 12.34 -0.22
C LEU A 40 13.22 11.88 -1.28
N ALA A 41 12.90 10.84 -2.05
CA ALA A 41 13.75 10.37 -3.14
C ALA A 41 13.90 11.44 -4.25
N CYS A 42 12.80 12.12 -4.61
CA CYS A 42 12.82 13.22 -5.58
C CYS A 42 13.71 14.38 -5.11
N HIS A 43 13.59 14.78 -3.83
CA HIS A 43 14.47 15.79 -3.24
C HIS A 43 15.93 15.38 -3.33
N GLY A 44 16.25 14.13 -2.97
CA GLY A 44 17.62 13.60 -3.08
C GLY A 44 18.17 13.58 -4.51
N GLN A 45 17.32 13.40 -5.51
CA GLN A 45 17.71 13.36 -6.93
C GLN A 45 17.94 14.75 -7.53
N PHE A 46 17.11 15.74 -7.20
CA PHE A 46 17.08 17.03 -7.89
C PHE A 46 17.66 18.20 -7.10
N PHE A 47 17.70 18.13 -5.78
CA PHE A 47 18.14 19.22 -4.90
C PHE A 47 19.43 18.91 -4.12
N SER A 48 19.94 17.68 -4.22
CA SER A 48 21.24 17.30 -3.68
C SER A 48 22.14 16.72 -4.78
N GLU A 49 23.37 16.42 -4.47
CA GLU A 49 24.29 15.73 -5.40
C GLU A 49 24.05 14.20 -5.28
N PRO A 50 23.28 13.60 -6.19
CA PRO A 50 22.88 12.20 -6.07
C PRO A 50 24.04 11.22 -6.29
N ILE A 51 25.09 11.68 -7.01
CA ILE A 51 26.32 10.95 -7.32
C ILE A 51 27.51 11.91 -7.25
N GLN A 52 28.62 11.41 -6.74
CA GLN A 52 29.89 12.15 -6.65
C GLN A 52 31.00 11.22 -7.10
N CYS A 53 31.58 11.49 -8.26
CA CYS A 53 32.67 10.69 -8.79
C CYS A 53 34.03 11.34 -8.54
N THR A 54 35.10 10.53 -8.51
CA THR A 54 36.48 11.02 -8.43
C THR A 54 36.87 11.71 -9.73
N ASP A 55 37.73 12.73 -9.58
CA ASP A 55 38.15 13.56 -10.71
C ASP A 55 38.89 12.75 -11.76
N ILE A 56 38.58 12.99 -13.02
CA ILE A 56 39.30 12.46 -14.18
C ILE A 56 40.14 13.58 -14.77
N PRO A 57 41.48 13.41 -14.91
CA PRO A 57 42.31 14.43 -15.49
C PRO A 57 41.84 14.92 -16.89
N GLY A 58 41.66 16.23 -17.03
CA GLY A 58 41.21 16.85 -18.28
C GLY A 58 39.70 16.80 -18.53
N VAL A 59 38.89 16.38 -17.57
CA VAL A 59 37.43 16.40 -17.66
C VAL A 59 36.87 17.08 -16.41
N SER A 60 35.90 17.99 -16.58
CA SER A 60 35.28 18.63 -15.42
C SER A 60 34.46 17.63 -14.61
N LYS A 61 34.52 17.72 -13.28
CA LYS A 61 33.79 16.85 -12.35
C LYS A 61 32.30 16.77 -12.67
N GLN A 62 31.66 17.92 -12.96
CA GLN A 62 30.23 17.97 -13.27
C GLN A 62 29.85 17.13 -14.52
N VAL A 63 30.75 17.08 -15.52
CA VAL A 63 30.52 16.25 -16.72
C VAL A 63 30.63 14.77 -16.36
N VAL A 64 31.63 14.40 -15.54
CA VAL A 64 31.78 13.01 -15.08
C VAL A 64 30.59 12.57 -14.26
N ASP A 65 30.16 13.39 -13.29
CA ASP A 65 29.01 13.12 -12.43
C ASP A 65 27.73 12.96 -13.24
N SER A 66 27.45 13.89 -14.18
CA SER A 66 26.29 13.82 -15.06
C SER A 66 26.31 12.61 -16.00
N TYR A 67 27.50 12.29 -16.54
CA TYR A 67 27.68 11.12 -17.38
C TYR A 67 27.41 9.83 -16.60
N CYS A 68 28.02 9.65 -15.44
CA CYS A 68 27.87 8.46 -14.60
C CYS A 68 26.47 8.33 -14.00
N TRP A 69 25.74 9.45 -13.81
CA TRP A 69 24.34 9.44 -13.39
C TRP A 69 23.40 8.92 -14.47
N THR A 70 23.63 9.30 -15.71
CA THR A 70 22.78 8.93 -16.86
C THR A 70 23.16 7.59 -17.49
N HIS A 71 24.45 7.23 -17.39
CA HIS A 71 24.97 5.96 -17.87
C HIS A 71 25.02 4.96 -16.71
N GLN A 72 25.12 3.68 -17.04
CA GLN A 72 25.09 2.63 -16.02
C GLN A 72 26.38 2.59 -15.21
N ILE A 73 26.22 2.64 -13.90
CA ILE A 73 27.28 2.29 -12.94
C ILE A 73 27.26 0.77 -12.70
N TYR A 74 28.36 0.20 -12.23
CA TYR A 74 28.45 -1.23 -12.02
C TYR A 74 29.24 -1.60 -10.76
N LEU A 75 28.93 -2.81 -10.28
CA LEU A 75 29.69 -3.53 -9.25
C LEU A 75 30.32 -4.78 -9.86
N VAL A 76 31.42 -5.23 -9.29
CA VAL A 76 32.08 -6.51 -9.64
C VAL A 76 31.56 -7.57 -8.70
N THR A 77 30.78 -8.53 -9.21
CA THR A 77 30.07 -9.54 -8.40
C THR A 77 31.00 -10.49 -7.66
N SER A 78 32.16 -10.83 -8.23
CA SER A 78 33.17 -11.68 -7.59
C SER A 78 33.79 -11.09 -6.31
N LYS A 79 33.54 -9.82 -6.03
CA LYS A 79 34.12 -9.07 -4.89
C LYS A 79 33.04 -8.43 -3.99
N THR A 80 31.83 -8.96 -4.00
CA THR A 80 30.76 -8.52 -3.09
C THR A 80 30.74 -9.32 -1.78
N ALA A 81 31.26 -10.54 -1.76
CA ALA A 81 31.33 -11.39 -0.59
C ALA A 81 32.70 -11.28 0.09
N GLY A 82 32.73 -10.85 1.34
CA GLY A 82 33.95 -10.65 2.15
C GLY A 82 33.77 -9.58 3.24
N HIS A 83 34.86 -9.21 3.90
CA HIS A 83 34.84 -8.22 4.98
C HIS A 83 35.44 -6.87 4.54
N ASP A 84 34.75 -5.79 4.87
CA ASP A 84 35.22 -4.43 4.64
C ASP A 84 36.54 -4.18 5.38
N GLY A 85 37.50 -3.57 4.67
CA GLY A 85 38.82 -3.22 5.21
C GLY A 85 39.82 -4.39 5.30
N ARG A 86 39.41 -5.64 5.03
CA ARG A 86 40.27 -6.81 5.01
C ARG A 86 40.41 -7.39 3.59
N ASP A 87 39.31 -7.68 2.94
CA ASP A 87 39.27 -8.33 1.62
C ASP A 87 39.13 -7.31 0.50
N TYR A 88 38.49 -6.19 0.78
CA TYR A 88 38.32 -5.02 -0.11
C TYR A 88 38.10 -3.73 0.70
N ALA A 89 38.29 -2.58 0.07
CA ALA A 89 37.97 -1.30 0.68
C ALA A 89 36.48 -0.98 0.65
N TYR A 90 35.79 -1.42 -0.43
CA TYR A 90 34.34 -1.28 -0.63
C TYR A 90 33.81 -2.50 -1.36
N PRO A 91 32.64 -3.07 -0.98
CA PRO A 91 32.03 -4.21 -1.65
C PRO A 91 31.82 -3.96 -3.15
N GLY A 92 32.17 -4.93 -3.98
CA GLY A 92 32.00 -4.80 -5.42
C GLY A 92 32.92 -3.82 -6.16
N VAL A 93 33.94 -3.28 -5.46
CA VAL A 93 34.92 -2.38 -6.06
C VAL A 93 36.31 -3.04 -6.05
N THR A 94 36.89 -3.17 -7.26
CA THR A 94 38.26 -3.72 -7.43
C THR A 94 39.01 -2.95 -8.50
N ALA A 95 40.34 -2.93 -8.37
CA ALA A 95 41.24 -2.35 -9.39
C ALA A 95 41.34 -3.21 -10.66
N GLU A 96 41.05 -4.49 -10.56
CA GLU A 96 41.14 -5.41 -11.69
C GLU A 96 40.11 -5.09 -12.77
N ARG A 97 40.53 -5.16 -14.03
CA ARG A 97 39.69 -5.07 -15.21
C ARG A 97 38.91 -6.40 -15.31
N SER A 98 37.78 -6.46 -14.62
CA SER A 98 36.93 -7.66 -14.62
C SER A 98 36.26 -7.86 -15.98
N ASP A 99 36.09 -9.12 -16.39
CA ASP A 99 35.34 -9.47 -17.56
C ASP A 99 33.90 -8.96 -17.51
N VAL A 100 33.27 -8.74 -18.67
CA VAL A 100 31.88 -8.22 -18.76
C VAL A 100 30.89 -9.08 -17.98
N ASN A 101 31.14 -10.38 -17.87
CA ASN A 101 30.30 -11.35 -17.17
C ASN A 101 30.31 -11.18 -15.63
N ASP A 102 31.31 -10.47 -15.11
CA ASP A 102 31.48 -10.26 -13.66
C ASP A 102 30.92 -8.91 -13.20
N LYS A 103 30.33 -8.13 -14.13
CA LYS A 103 29.77 -6.79 -13.87
C LYS A 103 28.27 -6.86 -13.67
N ARG A 104 27.79 -6.43 -12.49
CA ARG A 104 26.39 -6.16 -12.22
C ARG A 104 26.12 -4.68 -12.44
N PHE A 105 25.38 -4.37 -13.49
CA PHE A 105 24.98 -2.99 -13.80
C PHE A 105 23.78 -2.57 -12.93
N LEU A 106 23.82 -1.33 -12.45
CA LEU A 106 22.79 -0.74 -11.62
C LEU A 106 22.11 0.40 -12.39
N SER A 107 20.82 0.28 -12.62
CA SER A 107 20.05 1.27 -13.39
C SER A 107 18.76 1.72 -12.69
N TYR A 108 18.47 1.22 -11.46
CA TYR A 108 17.22 1.48 -10.75
C TYR A 108 17.16 2.86 -10.10
N TYR A 109 18.29 3.40 -9.62
CA TYR A 109 18.36 4.56 -8.74
C TYR A 109 17.74 5.86 -9.31
N PRO A 110 17.78 6.17 -10.61
CA PRO A 110 17.12 7.36 -11.15
C PRO A 110 15.59 7.22 -11.20
N TRP A 111 15.08 5.99 -11.15
CA TRP A 111 13.66 5.69 -11.32
C TRP A 111 12.91 5.50 -10.00
N VAL A 112 13.60 5.49 -8.87
CA VAL A 112 13.01 5.19 -7.55
C VAL A 112 11.84 6.11 -7.23
N SER A 113 12.00 7.43 -7.39
CA SER A 113 10.96 8.41 -7.08
C SER A 113 9.69 8.20 -7.92
N LEU A 114 9.85 7.93 -9.22
CA LEU A 114 8.74 7.69 -10.14
C LEU A 114 8.03 6.36 -9.83
N VAL A 115 8.80 5.30 -9.57
CA VAL A 115 8.24 3.97 -9.23
C VAL A 115 7.41 4.06 -7.95
N LEU A 116 7.90 4.68 -6.89
CA LEU A 116 7.17 4.87 -5.64
C LEU A 116 5.88 5.69 -5.84
N PHE A 117 5.91 6.71 -6.68
CA PHE A 117 4.72 7.49 -7.02
C PHE A 117 3.67 6.65 -7.76
N LEU A 118 4.08 5.87 -8.76
CA LEU A 118 3.18 4.98 -9.51
C LEU A 118 2.57 3.89 -8.60
N GLN A 119 3.36 3.35 -7.68
CA GLN A 119 2.87 2.41 -6.67
C GLN A 119 1.79 3.04 -5.78
N ALA A 120 1.98 4.30 -5.34
CA ALA A 120 0.97 5.01 -4.56
C ALA A 120 -0.37 5.12 -5.32
N LEU A 121 -0.35 5.37 -6.63
CA LEU A 121 -1.57 5.39 -7.46
C LEU A 121 -2.24 4.02 -7.52
N CYS A 122 -1.47 2.94 -7.62
CA CYS A 122 -2.02 1.58 -7.61
C CYS A 122 -2.73 1.24 -6.29
N PHE A 123 -2.24 1.74 -5.14
CA PHE A 123 -2.88 1.52 -3.83
C PHE A 123 -4.19 2.29 -3.65
N VAL A 124 -4.42 3.37 -4.40
CA VAL A 124 -5.70 4.10 -4.39
C VAL A 124 -6.79 3.35 -5.16
N LEU A 125 -6.42 2.59 -6.20
CA LEU A 125 -7.34 2.02 -7.18
C LEU A 125 -8.45 1.14 -6.58
N PRO A 126 -8.20 0.16 -5.67
CA PRO A 126 -9.26 -0.69 -5.13
C PRO A 126 -10.33 0.10 -4.36
N ASN A 127 -9.92 1.10 -3.58
CA ASN A 127 -10.84 1.95 -2.83
C ASN A 127 -11.66 2.85 -3.76
N TYR A 128 -11.04 3.40 -4.79
CA TYR A 128 -11.74 4.18 -5.81
C TYR A 128 -12.82 3.35 -6.53
N LEU A 129 -12.47 2.12 -6.92
CA LEU A 129 -13.43 1.19 -7.53
C LEU A 129 -14.59 0.86 -6.59
N TRP A 130 -14.30 0.57 -5.32
CA TRP A 130 -15.32 0.32 -4.32
C TRP A 130 -16.30 1.50 -4.19
N LYS A 131 -15.80 2.72 -4.04
CA LYS A 131 -16.62 3.92 -3.92
C LYS A 131 -17.48 4.18 -5.17
N THR A 132 -16.93 3.94 -6.34
CA THR A 132 -17.66 4.08 -7.61
C THR A 132 -18.79 3.07 -7.71
N ILE A 133 -18.58 1.83 -7.29
CA ILE A 133 -19.62 0.76 -7.31
C ILE A 133 -20.69 1.00 -6.24
N LEU A 134 -20.28 1.47 -5.05
CA LEU A 134 -21.22 1.77 -3.98
C LEU A 134 -22.25 2.83 -4.39
N GLY A 135 -21.82 3.79 -5.22
CA GLY A 135 -22.66 4.82 -5.81
C GLY A 135 -23.11 5.91 -4.83
N ASP A 136 -23.61 7.01 -5.41
CA ASP A 136 -24.03 8.19 -4.64
C ASP A 136 -25.31 7.94 -3.82
N ASN A 137 -26.19 7.04 -4.30
CA ASN A 137 -27.47 6.77 -3.64
C ASN A 137 -27.31 6.17 -2.24
N ILE A 138 -26.41 5.21 -2.08
CA ILE A 138 -26.17 4.57 -0.77
C ILE A 138 -25.37 5.50 0.13
N SER A 139 -24.39 6.21 -0.43
CA SER A 139 -23.63 7.22 0.31
C SER A 139 -24.51 8.37 0.79
N SER A 140 -25.43 8.86 -0.03
CA SER A 140 -26.39 9.92 0.32
C SER A 140 -27.41 9.46 1.37
N LEU A 141 -27.87 8.22 1.28
CA LEU A 141 -28.76 7.61 2.28
C LEU A 141 -28.07 7.57 3.66
N MET A 142 -26.81 7.18 3.71
CA MET A 142 -26.03 7.18 4.94
C MET A 142 -25.76 8.61 5.47
N GLN A 143 -25.43 9.58 4.59
CA GLN A 143 -25.20 10.98 4.99
C GLN A 143 -26.45 11.68 5.50
N HIS A 144 -27.57 11.46 4.85
CA HIS A 144 -28.85 12.06 5.23
C HIS A 144 -29.25 11.63 6.65
N ASN A 145 -29.10 10.35 6.97
CA ASN A 145 -29.42 9.78 8.28
C ASN A 145 -28.50 10.29 9.41
N LEU A 146 -27.23 10.58 9.11
CA LEU A 146 -26.30 11.18 10.07
C LEU A 146 -26.67 12.64 10.41
N LYS A 147 -27.14 13.41 9.43
CA LYS A 147 -27.58 14.80 9.64
C LYS A 147 -28.87 14.89 10.43
N SER A 148 -29.79 13.94 10.24
CA SER A 148 -31.06 13.89 10.97
C SER A 148 -30.92 13.47 12.43
N SER A 149 -29.80 12.87 12.83
CA SER A 149 -29.52 12.51 14.23
C SER A 149 -29.45 13.72 15.17
N GLY A 150 -29.26 14.94 14.64
CA GLY A 150 -29.27 16.21 15.41
C GLY A 150 -30.55 17.04 15.30
N SER A 151 -31.59 16.58 14.56
CA SER A 151 -32.84 17.34 14.32
C SER A 151 -33.93 17.08 15.37
N GLU A 152 -35.00 17.89 15.34
CA GLU A 152 -36.15 17.75 16.23
C GLU A 152 -36.71 16.32 16.24
N SER A 153 -37.21 15.88 17.40
CA SER A 153 -37.64 14.47 17.63
C SER A 153 -38.69 13.96 16.64
N VAL A 154 -39.54 14.82 16.11
CA VAL A 154 -40.57 14.46 15.12
C VAL A 154 -39.96 14.18 13.77
N GLN A 155 -39.07 15.03 13.29
CA GLN A 155 -38.40 14.85 11.99
C GLN A 155 -37.54 13.57 11.99
N ARG A 156 -36.81 13.33 13.07
CA ARG A 156 -36.02 12.09 13.27
C ARG A 156 -36.89 10.84 13.17
N ASN A 157 -38.09 10.85 13.77
CA ASN A 157 -38.98 9.70 13.71
C ASN A 157 -39.47 9.40 12.28
N ILE A 158 -39.80 10.43 11.50
CA ILE A 158 -40.21 10.29 10.09
C ILE A 158 -39.07 9.69 9.27
N GLU A 159 -37.84 10.14 9.46
CA GLU A 159 -36.67 9.62 8.76
C GLU A 159 -36.38 8.16 9.08
N LEU A 160 -36.51 7.75 10.35
CA LEU A 160 -36.31 6.37 10.75
C LEU A 160 -37.39 5.43 10.17
N ASP A 161 -38.65 5.90 10.07
CA ASP A 161 -39.73 5.15 9.44
C ASP A 161 -39.51 5.01 7.93
N ARG A 162 -39.03 6.06 7.29
CA ARG A 162 -38.64 6.04 5.88
C ARG A 162 -37.54 5.01 5.63
N LEU A 163 -36.50 5.05 6.42
CA LEU A 163 -35.36 4.13 6.37
C LEU A 163 -35.77 2.67 6.52
N ALA A 164 -36.63 2.38 7.49
CA ALA A 164 -37.14 1.03 7.72
C ALA A 164 -37.97 0.52 6.51
N LYS A 165 -38.79 1.39 5.89
CA LYS A 165 -39.55 1.06 4.69
C LYS A 165 -38.66 0.87 3.47
N GLU A 166 -37.71 1.78 3.22
CA GLU A 166 -36.74 1.66 2.12
C GLU A 166 -35.92 0.37 2.25
N TRP A 167 -35.46 0.05 3.47
CA TRP A 167 -34.78 -1.21 3.76
C TRP A 167 -35.64 -2.43 3.43
N SER A 168 -36.89 -2.45 3.90
CA SER A 168 -37.82 -3.56 3.65
C SER A 168 -38.07 -3.79 2.16
N ASN A 169 -38.20 -2.71 1.38
CA ASN A 169 -38.43 -2.77 -0.05
C ASN A 169 -37.21 -3.21 -0.85
N SER A 170 -36.02 -2.91 -0.35
CA SER A 170 -34.75 -3.17 -1.03
C SER A 170 -34.08 -4.47 -0.59
N ARG A 171 -34.73 -5.29 0.25
CA ARG A 171 -34.19 -6.56 0.74
C ARG A 171 -33.82 -7.49 -0.41
N GLY A 172 -32.60 -8.05 -0.37
CA GLY A 172 -32.08 -8.93 -1.40
C GLY A 172 -31.48 -8.22 -2.61
N ALA A 173 -31.68 -6.90 -2.76
CA ALA A 173 -31.13 -6.14 -3.88
C ALA A 173 -29.61 -5.89 -3.76
N TYR A 174 -29.05 -6.00 -2.57
CA TYR A 174 -27.66 -5.62 -2.28
C TYR A 174 -26.61 -6.74 -2.49
N GLY A 175 -27.02 -7.90 -3.03
CA GLY A 175 -26.10 -9.02 -3.27
C GLY A 175 -24.90 -8.65 -4.13
N HIS A 176 -25.09 -7.81 -5.17
CA HIS A 176 -24.02 -7.34 -6.02
C HIS A 176 -22.96 -6.50 -5.25
N LEU A 177 -23.37 -5.75 -4.22
CA LEU A 177 -22.45 -4.98 -3.40
C LEU A 177 -21.56 -5.87 -2.54
N ALA A 178 -22.09 -7.00 -2.03
CA ALA A 178 -21.27 -7.97 -1.29
C ALA A 178 -20.18 -8.56 -2.17
N VAL A 179 -20.52 -8.95 -3.40
CA VAL A 179 -19.55 -9.48 -4.37
C VAL A 179 -18.51 -8.44 -4.71
N ALA A 180 -18.93 -7.20 -4.99
CA ALA A 180 -18.03 -6.10 -5.30
C ALA A 180 -17.09 -5.77 -4.14
N TYR A 181 -17.59 -5.76 -2.91
CA TYR A 181 -16.79 -5.53 -1.71
C TYR A 181 -15.71 -6.60 -1.54
N LEU A 182 -16.10 -7.88 -1.65
CA LEU A 182 -15.14 -8.99 -1.54
C LEU A 182 -14.11 -8.97 -2.68
N ALA A 183 -14.54 -8.62 -3.90
CA ALA A 183 -13.65 -8.49 -5.04
C ALA A 183 -12.63 -7.35 -4.83
N CYS A 184 -13.07 -6.20 -4.32
CA CYS A 184 -12.17 -5.08 -4.02
C CYS A 184 -11.21 -5.39 -2.86
N GLU A 185 -11.66 -6.12 -1.82
CA GLU A 185 -10.76 -6.57 -0.74
C GLU A 185 -9.76 -7.63 -1.23
N ALA A 186 -10.18 -8.56 -2.09
CA ALA A 186 -9.26 -9.48 -2.74
C ALA A 186 -8.26 -8.74 -3.66
N LEU A 187 -8.71 -7.69 -4.36
CA LEU A 187 -7.86 -6.83 -5.19
C LEU A 187 -6.81 -6.10 -4.34
N ASN A 188 -7.12 -5.70 -3.10
CA ASN A 188 -6.14 -5.15 -2.15
C ASN A 188 -5.01 -6.15 -1.88
N LEU A 189 -5.32 -7.44 -1.66
CA LEU A 189 -4.30 -8.48 -1.46
C LEU A 189 -3.47 -8.70 -2.73
N VAL A 190 -4.12 -8.83 -3.88
CA VAL A 190 -3.43 -8.99 -5.17
C VAL A 190 -2.52 -7.80 -5.44
N ASN A 191 -2.97 -6.58 -5.13
CA ASN A 191 -2.17 -5.37 -5.31
C ASN A 191 -0.93 -5.39 -4.41
N VAL A 192 -1.05 -5.62 -3.09
CA VAL A 192 0.12 -5.59 -2.19
C VAL A 192 1.14 -6.66 -2.56
N VAL A 193 0.71 -7.89 -2.87
CA VAL A 193 1.61 -8.97 -3.31
C VAL A 193 2.23 -8.63 -4.66
N GLY A 194 1.44 -8.09 -5.60
CA GLY A 194 1.90 -7.63 -6.90
C GLY A 194 2.95 -6.52 -6.79
N GLN A 195 2.75 -5.56 -5.87
CA GLN A 195 3.73 -4.49 -5.62
C GLN A 195 5.04 -5.04 -5.03
N MET A 196 4.98 -6.00 -4.11
CA MET A 196 6.19 -6.67 -3.61
C MET A 196 6.95 -7.37 -4.75
N PHE A 197 6.23 -8.04 -5.65
CA PHE A 197 6.83 -8.70 -6.82
C PHE A 197 7.45 -7.68 -7.80
N LEU A 198 6.78 -6.54 -8.03
CA LEU A 198 7.31 -5.47 -8.88
C LEU A 198 8.57 -4.84 -8.30
N ILE A 199 8.62 -4.61 -6.97
CA ILE A 199 9.82 -4.11 -6.29
C ILE A 199 10.95 -5.12 -6.41
N ASP A 200 10.67 -6.40 -6.19
CA ASP A 200 11.66 -7.47 -6.34
C ASP A 200 12.28 -7.46 -7.74
N ARG A 201 11.46 -7.38 -8.77
CA ARG A 201 11.92 -7.29 -10.15
C ARG A 201 12.74 -6.02 -10.42
N PHE A 202 12.31 -4.90 -9.85
CA PHE A 202 12.96 -3.60 -9.99
C PHE A 202 14.35 -3.56 -9.33
N LEU A 203 14.52 -4.22 -8.17
CA LEU A 203 15.79 -4.30 -7.43
C LEU A 203 16.68 -5.49 -7.84
N GLY A 204 16.28 -6.25 -8.85
CA GLY A 204 17.09 -7.38 -9.37
C GLY A 204 16.96 -8.66 -8.56
N HIS A 205 15.74 -9.00 -8.12
CA HIS A 205 15.36 -10.25 -7.42
C HIS A 205 15.98 -10.43 -6.03
N THR A 206 16.06 -9.34 -5.26
CA THR A 206 16.62 -9.36 -3.90
C THR A 206 15.61 -8.94 -2.83
N PHE A 207 14.41 -8.47 -3.23
CA PHE A 207 13.49 -7.86 -2.29
C PHE A 207 12.72 -8.86 -1.42
N TRP A 208 12.45 -10.08 -1.88
CA TRP A 208 11.70 -11.06 -1.09
C TRP A 208 12.38 -11.46 0.21
N THR A 209 13.69 -11.69 0.17
CA THR A 209 14.50 -12.09 1.33
C THR A 209 15.08 -10.90 2.07
N PHE A 210 14.99 -9.69 1.51
CA PHE A 210 15.67 -8.49 1.97
C PHE A 210 15.51 -8.22 3.48
N GLY A 211 14.29 -8.26 4.01
CA GLY A 211 14.08 -8.00 5.43
C GLY A 211 14.45 -9.20 6.31
N SER A 212 14.29 -10.44 5.85
CA SER A 212 14.76 -11.62 6.57
C SER A 212 16.28 -11.64 6.67
N ASP A 213 16.97 -11.29 5.59
CA ASP A 213 18.42 -11.22 5.53
C ASP A 213 18.98 -10.12 6.47
N ILE A 214 18.26 -8.98 6.56
CA ILE A 214 18.60 -7.91 7.53
C ILE A 214 18.43 -8.42 8.96
N ILE A 215 17.35 -9.12 9.30
CA ILE A 215 17.11 -9.65 10.65
C ILE A 215 18.18 -10.68 11.00
N GLU A 216 18.46 -11.64 10.12
CA GLU A 216 19.45 -12.67 10.32
C GLU A 216 20.85 -12.04 10.51
N ASN A 217 21.24 -11.12 9.64
CA ASN A 217 22.51 -10.42 9.71
C ASN A 217 22.64 -9.56 10.98
N SER A 218 21.54 -8.99 11.48
CA SER A 218 21.53 -8.21 12.72
C SER A 218 21.83 -9.04 13.97
N MET A 219 21.51 -10.34 13.92
CA MET A 219 21.74 -11.30 15.01
C MET A 219 23.18 -11.87 14.99
N MET A 220 23.94 -11.68 13.90
CA MET A 220 25.31 -12.15 13.79
C MET A 220 26.30 -11.25 14.57
N PRO A 221 27.40 -11.81 15.12
CA PRO A 221 28.47 -11.03 15.71
C PRO A 221 29.05 -10.03 14.72
N ALA A 222 29.44 -8.83 15.19
CA ALA A 222 29.93 -7.77 14.32
C ALA A 222 31.14 -8.17 13.44
N GLU A 223 31.94 -9.13 13.92
CA GLU A 223 33.14 -9.63 13.23
C GLU A 223 32.83 -10.47 11.97
N VAL A 224 31.63 -11.06 11.90
CA VAL A 224 31.19 -11.96 10.81
C VAL A 224 30.10 -11.32 9.94
N ARG A 225 29.64 -10.14 10.34
CA ARG A 225 28.52 -9.45 9.68
C ARG A 225 28.93 -8.98 8.27
N VAL A 226 28.24 -9.51 7.25
CA VAL A 226 28.35 -9.05 5.86
C VAL A 226 27.32 -7.92 5.64
N ASP A 227 27.70 -6.85 4.99
CA ASP A 227 26.76 -5.75 4.69
C ASP A 227 25.87 -6.11 3.50
N VAL A 228 24.80 -6.89 3.78
CA VAL A 228 23.77 -7.29 2.79
C VAL A 228 23.13 -6.07 2.13
N LEU A 229 23.05 -4.95 2.83
CA LEU A 229 22.46 -3.71 2.31
C LEU A 229 23.31 -3.09 1.21
N SER A 230 24.63 -3.20 1.32
CA SER A 230 25.56 -2.69 0.30
C SER A 230 25.53 -3.48 -1.01
N GLU A 231 25.03 -4.72 -0.99
CA GLU A 231 24.82 -5.47 -2.23
C GLU A 231 23.63 -4.92 -3.04
N VAL A 232 22.56 -4.54 -2.36
CA VAL A 232 21.34 -4.02 -3.02
C VAL A 232 21.45 -2.51 -3.26
N PHE A 233 21.93 -1.78 -2.26
CA PHE A 233 22.08 -0.31 -2.27
C PHE A 233 23.53 0.09 -2.05
N PRO A 234 24.42 -0.14 -3.03
CA PRO A 234 25.83 0.19 -2.88
C PRO A 234 26.03 1.68 -2.69
N LYS A 235 26.87 2.03 -1.72
CA LYS A 235 27.27 3.41 -1.44
C LYS A 235 28.41 3.86 -2.36
N MET A 236 29.25 2.90 -2.78
CA MET A 236 30.35 3.11 -3.71
C MET A 236 30.19 2.19 -4.93
N SER A 237 30.49 2.71 -6.12
CA SER A 237 30.39 1.97 -7.37
C SER A 237 31.44 2.43 -8.37
N LYS A 238 31.62 1.66 -9.43
CA LYS A 238 32.49 2.04 -10.56
C LYS A 238 31.67 2.57 -11.73
N CYS A 239 32.23 3.56 -12.42
CA CYS A 239 31.71 4.09 -13.66
C CYS A 239 32.82 4.11 -14.71
N SER A 240 32.54 3.61 -15.91
CA SER A 240 33.47 3.69 -17.05
C SER A 240 33.10 4.90 -17.91
N TYR A 241 33.94 5.90 -17.90
CA TYR A 241 33.83 7.10 -18.72
C TYR A 241 34.58 6.91 -20.05
N TRP A 242 33.91 7.17 -21.14
CA TRP A 242 34.46 7.00 -22.49
C TRP A 242 34.74 8.39 -23.12
N LYS A 243 35.96 8.61 -23.61
CA LYS A 243 36.34 9.83 -24.33
C LYS A 243 37.13 9.49 -25.58
N TYR A 244 37.19 10.44 -26.49
CA TYR A 244 38.10 10.34 -27.62
C TYR A 244 39.47 10.90 -27.25
N GLY A 245 40.51 10.14 -27.50
CA GLY A 245 41.90 10.58 -27.41
C GLY A 245 42.29 11.52 -28.56
N PRO A 246 43.50 12.10 -28.48
CA PRO A 246 43.96 13.08 -29.49
C PRO A 246 43.99 12.55 -30.94
N SER A 247 44.13 11.26 -31.13
CA SER A 247 44.14 10.58 -32.43
C SER A 247 42.75 10.05 -32.87
N GLY A 248 41.68 10.37 -32.11
CA GLY A 248 40.33 9.87 -32.39
C GLY A 248 40.07 8.43 -31.91
N GLN A 249 41.03 7.79 -31.20
CA GLN A 249 40.83 6.51 -30.55
C GLN A 249 39.91 6.64 -29.35
N ILE A 250 39.24 5.55 -28.97
CA ILE A 250 38.37 5.52 -27.81
C ILE A 250 39.22 5.17 -26.56
N ASP A 251 39.26 6.07 -25.60
CA ASP A 251 39.89 5.89 -24.31
C ASP A 251 38.83 5.60 -23.26
N GLN A 252 39.00 4.49 -22.51
CA GLN A 252 38.15 4.12 -21.38
C GLN A 252 38.87 4.50 -20.08
N LEU A 253 38.20 5.31 -19.28
CA LEU A 253 38.68 5.74 -17.98
C LEU A 253 37.68 5.28 -16.91
N ASP A 254 38.15 4.51 -15.94
CA ASP A 254 37.32 4.07 -14.83
C ASP A 254 37.45 5.05 -13.66
N THR A 255 36.32 5.44 -13.12
CA THR A 255 36.25 6.30 -11.94
C THR A 255 35.42 5.66 -10.85
N LEU A 256 35.71 6.06 -9.62
CA LEU A 256 34.98 5.65 -8.42
C LEU A 256 33.92 6.70 -8.11
N CYS A 257 32.68 6.24 -7.89
CA CYS A 257 31.57 7.13 -7.61
C CYS A 257 30.93 6.77 -6.27
N ASN A 258 30.75 7.77 -5.41
CA ASN A 258 29.92 7.70 -4.21
C ASN A 258 28.48 8.01 -4.57
N LEU A 259 27.53 7.23 -4.00
CA LEU A 259 26.09 7.37 -4.22
C LEU A 259 25.36 7.73 -2.92
N PRO A 260 25.36 9.00 -2.49
CA PRO A 260 24.66 9.41 -1.27
C PRO A 260 23.17 9.10 -1.28
N ILE A 261 22.54 9.09 -2.46
CA ILE A 261 21.11 8.80 -2.61
C ILE A 261 20.76 7.36 -2.19
N ASN A 262 21.67 6.40 -2.35
CA ASN A 262 21.42 5.03 -1.98
C ASN A 262 21.31 4.84 -0.45
N PHE A 263 21.90 5.72 0.34
CA PHE A 263 21.69 5.73 1.80
C PHE A 263 20.21 6.00 2.14
N LEU A 264 19.58 6.94 1.44
CA LEU A 264 18.16 7.23 1.61
C LEU A 264 17.29 6.09 1.09
N ASN A 265 17.58 5.59 -0.13
CA ASN A 265 16.85 4.49 -0.74
C ASN A 265 16.88 3.25 0.15
N GLU A 266 18.02 2.89 0.72
CA GLU A 266 18.18 1.81 1.68
C GLU A 266 17.15 1.90 2.81
N LYS A 267 17.04 3.05 3.48
CA LYS A 267 16.11 3.24 4.61
C LYS A 267 14.65 3.20 4.18
N VAL A 268 14.33 3.79 3.03
CA VAL A 268 12.98 3.75 2.45
C VAL A 268 12.56 2.32 2.17
N TYR A 269 13.39 1.51 1.51
CA TYR A 269 13.03 0.13 1.15
C TYR A 269 13.01 -0.82 2.34
N ILE A 270 13.81 -0.58 3.40
CA ILE A 270 13.69 -1.30 4.68
C ILE A 270 12.29 -1.08 5.27
N VAL A 271 11.88 0.17 5.43
CA VAL A 271 10.57 0.52 5.98
C VAL A 271 9.45 -0.07 5.13
N LEU A 272 9.56 0.03 3.80
CA LEU A 272 8.57 -0.51 2.86
C LEU A 272 8.46 -2.03 2.96
N TRP A 273 9.55 -2.76 3.09
CA TRP A 273 9.51 -4.22 3.21
C TRP A 273 8.70 -4.65 4.43
N PHE A 274 9.04 -4.13 5.62
CA PHE A 274 8.31 -4.47 6.84
C PHE A 274 6.84 -4.04 6.78
N TRP A 275 6.57 -2.87 6.21
CA TRP A 275 5.21 -2.36 6.05
C TRP A 275 4.38 -3.25 5.12
N LEU A 276 4.89 -3.59 3.93
CA LEU A 276 4.17 -4.39 2.94
C LEU A 276 3.92 -5.83 3.43
N VAL A 277 4.88 -6.46 4.13
CA VAL A 277 4.70 -7.77 4.75
C VAL A 277 3.62 -7.73 5.83
N CYS A 278 3.65 -6.72 6.70
CA CYS A 278 2.62 -6.52 7.71
C CYS A 278 1.24 -6.29 7.06
N LEU A 279 1.16 -5.43 6.05
CA LEU A 279 -0.06 -5.12 5.32
C LEU A 279 -0.65 -6.35 4.62
N ALA A 280 0.18 -7.15 3.95
CA ALA A 280 -0.23 -8.40 3.30
C ALA A 280 -0.78 -9.41 4.32
N SER A 281 -0.11 -9.55 5.47
CA SER A 281 -0.54 -10.42 6.55
C SER A 281 -1.88 -9.98 7.14
N MET A 282 -2.04 -8.68 7.44
CA MET A 282 -3.30 -8.12 7.95
C MET A 282 -4.44 -8.28 6.95
N THR A 283 -4.20 -8.05 5.66
CA THR A 283 -5.20 -8.21 4.60
C THR A 283 -5.63 -9.67 4.45
N THR A 284 -4.69 -10.61 4.53
CA THR A 284 -4.98 -12.05 4.50
C THR A 284 -5.84 -12.47 5.69
N LEU A 285 -5.50 -12.02 6.90
CA LEU A 285 -6.29 -12.27 8.10
C LEU A 285 -7.69 -11.66 8.02
N TYR A 286 -7.80 -10.46 7.45
CA TYR A 286 -9.08 -9.79 7.26
C TYR A 286 -9.96 -10.53 6.24
N LEU A 287 -9.41 -11.00 5.12
CA LEU A 287 -10.12 -11.83 4.16
C LEU A 287 -10.58 -13.16 4.78
N ALA A 288 -9.73 -13.82 5.58
CA ALA A 288 -10.10 -15.02 6.32
C ALA A 288 -11.25 -14.75 7.30
N TYR A 289 -11.22 -13.61 8.01
CA TYR A 289 -12.32 -13.16 8.86
C TYR A 289 -13.62 -12.96 8.05
N LEU A 290 -13.57 -12.27 6.90
CA LEU A 290 -14.74 -12.09 6.04
C LEU A 290 -15.32 -13.42 5.56
N LEU A 291 -14.46 -14.36 5.15
CA LEU A 291 -14.89 -15.70 4.75
C LEU A 291 -15.59 -16.45 5.90
N THR A 292 -15.06 -16.34 7.13
CA THR A 292 -15.72 -16.95 8.29
C THR A 292 -17.08 -16.33 8.60
N VAL A 293 -17.22 -15.01 8.45
CA VAL A 293 -18.51 -14.30 8.60
C VAL A 293 -19.53 -14.74 7.54
N ILE A 294 -19.08 -15.00 6.30
CA ILE A 294 -19.93 -15.51 5.22
C ILE A 294 -20.43 -16.92 5.53
N LEU A 295 -19.54 -17.81 5.97
CA LEU A 295 -19.82 -19.22 6.22
C LEU A 295 -20.65 -19.45 7.49
N VAL A 296 -20.56 -18.55 8.48
CA VAL A 296 -21.20 -18.70 9.81
C VAL A 296 -22.22 -17.60 10.04
N PRO A 297 -23.52 -17.81 9.68
CA PRO A 297 -24.58 -16.80 9.82
C PRO A 297 -24.78 -16.30 11.26
N SER A 298 -24.50 -17.14 12.26
CA SER A 298 -24.57 -16.75 13.69
C SER A 298 -23.58 -15.65 14.06
N LEU A 299 -22.43 -15.55 13.36
CA LEU A 299 -21.49 -14.45 13.54
C LEU A 299 -22.05 -13.13 13.01
N GLN A 300 -22.76 -13.15 11.88
CA GLN A 300 -23.41 -11.97 11.31
C GLN A 300 -24.40 -11.35 12.33
N ILE A 301 -25.23 -12.20 12.96
CA ILE A 301 -26.17 -11.77 14.01
C ILE A 301 -25.41 -11.22 15.22
N LYS A 302 -24.36 -11.90 15.67
CA LYS A 302 -23.55 -11.48 16.81
C LYS A 302 -22.89 -10.11 16.59
N ILE A 303 -22.37 -9.87 15.38
CA ILE A 303 -21.74 -8.58 15.01
C ILE A 303 -22.77 -7.45 15.03
N ILE A 304 -23.95 -7.64 14.42
CA ILE A 304 -25.02 -6.65 14.42
C ILE A 304 -25.54 -6.42 15.86
N SER A 305 -25.75 -7.47 16.65
CA SER A 305 -26.24 -7.34 18.01
C SER A 305 -25.27 -6.58 18.93
N SER A 306 -23.96 -6.63 18.66
CA SER A 306 -22.96 -5.87 19.41
C SER A 306 -23.07 -4.35 19.23
N LYS A 307 -23.71 -3.91 18.12
CA LYS A 307 -23.95 -2.50 17.78
C LYS A 307 -25.29 -1.97 18.26
N LEU A 308 -26.06 -2.80 18.98
CA LEU A 308 -27.37 -2.45 19.55
C LEU A 308 -27.27 -2.18 21.06
N PRO A 309 -28.25 -1.46 21.65
CA PRO A 309 -28.32 -1.31 23.10
C PRO A 309 -28.62 -2.66 23.78
N ARG A 310 -28.08 -2.89 24.96
CA ARG A 310 -28.39 -4.10 25.78
C ARG A 310 -29.63 -3.91 26.63
N PRO A 311 -30.52 -4.93 26.77
CA PRO A 311 -30.46 -6.26 26.16
C PRO A 311 -31.04 -6.24 24.73
N ALA A 312 -30.23 -6.66 23.71
CA ALA A 312 -30.76 -6.84 22.38
C ALA A 312 -31.45 -8.21 22.24
N ASN A 313 -32.72 -8.22 21.80
CA ASN A 313 -33.42 -9.47 21.52
C ASN A 313 -32.82 -10.08 20.23
N LYS A 314 -32.22 -11.26 20.34
CA LYS A 314 -31.57 -11.96 19.24
C LYS A 314 -32.57 -12.33 18.12
N ASP A 315 -33.81 -12.63 18.46
CA ASP A 315 -34.84 -13.01 17.51
C ASP A 315 -35.21 -11.83 16.59
N ASN A 316 -35.33 -10.64 17.17
CA ASN A 316 -35.57 -9.40 16.42
C ASN A 316 -34.42 -9.07 15.46
N VAL A 317 -33.17 -9.26 15.89
CA VAL A 317 -31.98 -9.05 15.06
C VAL A 317 -31.91 -10.10 13.94
N SER A 318 -32.18 -11.36 14.29
CA SER A 318 -32.22 -12.45 13.29
C SER A 318 -33.25 -12.19 12.21
N PHE A 319 -34.44 -11.72 12.59
CA PHE A 319 -35.52 -11.41 11.65
C PHE A 319 -35.19 -10.22 10.75
N ALA A 320 -34.55 -9.18 11.29
CA ALA A 320 -34.10 -8.02 10.50
C ALA A 320 -32.99 -8.37 9.52
N VAL A 321 -32.05 -9.25 9.89
CA VAL A 321 -30.87 -9.62 9.09
C VAL A 321 -31.15 -10.80 8.15
N HIS A 322 -31.88 -11.82 8.60
CA HIS A 322 -32.07 -13.07 7.88
C HIS A 322 -33.53 -13.27 7.46
N SER A 323 -33.78 -13.22 6.15
CA SER A 323 -35.04 -13.73 5.55
C SER A 323 -34.83 -15.16 5.07
N LYS A 324 -35.80 -16.04 5.36
CA LYS A 324 -35.78 -17.44 4.91
C LYS A 324 -35.84 -17.61 3.38
N LYS A 325 -36.17 -16.55 2.64
CA LYS A 325 -36.33 -16.56 1.18
C LYS A 325 -35.11 -16.10 0.39
N LEU A 326 -34.04 -15.55 1.06
CA LEU A 326 -32.90 -14.96 0.39
C LEU A 326 -31.77 -15.99 0.18
N ASN A 327 -31.11 -15.90 -0.97
CA ASN A 327 -29.88 -16.63 -1.26
C ASN A 327 -28.73 -16.16 -0.36
N GLY A 328 -27.67 -16.97 -0.22
CA GLY A 328 -26.54 -16.65 0.64
C GLY A 328 -25.84 -15.32 0.31
N VAL A 329 -25.75 -14.99 -0.98
CA VAL A 329 -25.12 -13.74 -1.48
C VAL A 329 -25.98 -12.51 -1.20
N GLU A 330 -27.29 -12.61 -1.43
CA GLU A 330 -28.25 -11.54 -1.14
C GLU A 330 -28.27 -11.21 0.36
N ARG A 331 -28.30 -12.24 1.20
CA ARG A 331 -28.22 -12.11 2.65
C ARG A 331 -26.93 -11.45 3.12
N LEU A 332 -25.79 -11.77 2.47
CA LEU A 332 -24.51 -11.14 2.77
C LEU A 332 -24.53 -9.65 2.39
N GLY A 333 -25.14 -9.29 1.25
CA GLY A 333 -25.29 -7.90 0.81
C GLY A 333 -26.11 -7.07 1.80
N ASP A 334 -27.24 -7.60 2.22
CA ASP A 334 -28.10 -6.97 3.22
C ASP A 334 -27.37 -6.79 4.55
N TRP A 335 -26.66 -7.84 5.02
CA TRP A 335 -25.85 -7.75 6.22
C TRP A 335 -24.75 -6.69 6.11
N LEU A 336 -24.05 -6.62 4.97
CA LEU A 336 -22.96 -5.67 4.73
C LEU A 336 -23.45 -4.22 4.83
N VAL A 337 -24.57 -3.90 4.16
CA VAL A 337 -25.16 -2.55 4.17
C VAL A 337 -25.64 -2.18 5.57
N LEU A 338 -26.31 -3.09 6.29
CA LEU A 338 -26.69 -2.88 7.68
C LEU A 338 -25.48 -2.68 8.60
N ASN A 339 -24.43 -3.48 8.41
CA ASN A 339 -23.21 -3.36 9.19
C ASN A 339 -22.52 -2.01 8.98
N MET A 340 -22.51 -1.48 7.75
CA MET A 340 -22.01 -0.15 7.42
C MET A 340 -22.89 0.94 8.05
N LEU A 341 -24.20 0.84 7.88
CA LEU A 341 -25.15 1.80 8.46
C LEU A 341 -25.00 1.88 9.98
N PHE A 342 -25.01 0.74 10.68
CA PHE A 342 -24.90 0.68 12.15
C PHE A 342 -23.52 1.03 12.68
N SER A 343 -22.50 1.07 11.85
CA SER A 343 -21.17 1.59 12.23
C SER A 343 -21.12 3.11 12.25
N ASN A 344 -22.03 3.77 11.54
CA ASN A 344 -22.12 5.23 11.43
C ASN A 344 -23.12 5.88 12.39
N LEU A 345 -23.97 5.09 13.01
CA LEU A 345 -25.00 5.55 13.94
C LEU A 345 -24.72 5.11 15.37
N ASP A 346 -25.33 5.81 16.32
CA ASP A 346 -25.28 5.45 17.74
C ASP A 346 -26.13 4.21 18.05
N LYS A 347 -25.77 3.49 19.09
CA LYS A 347 -26.43 2.23 19.49
C LYS A 347 -27.92 2.39 19.74
N TRP A 348 -28.34 3.52 20.29
CA TRP A 348 -29.75 3.81 20.58
C TRP A 348 -30.56 3.92 19.29
N THR A 349 -30.10 4.71 18.34
CA THR A 349 -30.70 4.86 17.01
C THR A 349 -30.76 3.53 16.26
N ASN A 350 -29.67 2.72 16.33
CA ASN A 350 -29.67 1.37 15.76
C ASN A 350 -30.79 0.49 16.33
N GLY A 351 -31.02 0.57 17.64
CA GLY A 351 -32.12 -0.15 18.31
C GLY A 351 -33.49 0.23 17.77
N GLN A 352 -33.74 1.54 17.64
CA GLN A 352 -35.01 2.05 17.10
C GLN A 352 -35.23 1.62 15.64
N ILE A 353 -34.18 1.63 14.82
CA ILE A 353 -34.25 1.17 13.42
C ILE A 353 -34.66 -0.31 13.36
N VAL A 354 -34.03 -1.18 14.14
CA VAL A 354 -34.34 -2.62 14.18
C VAL A 354 -35.79 -2.87 14.62
N GLU A 355 -36.25 -2.14 15.63
CA GLU A 355 -37.64 -2.24 16.10
C GLU A 355 -38.65 -1.89 15.00
N ARG A 356 -38.43 -0.78 14.30
CA ARG A 356 -39.28 -0.34 13.19
C ARG A 356 -39.21 -1.28 11.97
N MET A 357 -38.01 -1.78 11.65
CA MET A 357 -37.86 -2.81 10.61
C MET A 357 -38.70 -4.05 10.89
N ASN A 358 -38.73 -4.50 12.17
CA ASN A 358 -39.57 -5.63 12.56
C ASN A 358 -41.07 -5.32 12.48
N GLN A 359 -41.50 -4.10 12.81
CA GLN A 359 -42.90 -3.69 12.67
C GLN A 359 -43.35 -3.62 11.20
N VAL A 360 -42.47 -3.20 10.29
CA VAL A 360 -42.78 -3.15 8.84
C VAL A 360 -42.78 -4.55 8.20
N LEU A 361 -42.03 -5.50 8.76
CA LEU A 361 -41.87 -6.87 8.25
C LEU A 361 -42.84 -7.88 8.89
N ALA A 362 -43.47 -7.55 10.01
CA ALA A 362 -44.51 -8.36 10.66
C ALA A 362 -45.85 -8.23 9.96
#